data_b12409649e1952c619801d28695a898c
#
_entry.id   b12409649e1952c619801d28695a898c
#
_cell.length_a   1.000
_cell.length_b   1.000
_cell.length_c   1.000
_cell.angle_alpha   90.00
_cell.angle_beta   90.00
_cell.angle_gamma   90.00
#
_symmetry.space_group_name_H-M   'P 1'
#
loop_
_entity.id
_entity.type
_entity.pdbx_description
1 polymer ?
#
loop_
_entity_poly.entity_id
_entity_poly.type
_entity_poly.pdbx_seq_one_letter_code
_entity_poly.pdbx_strand_id
1 'polypeptide(L)'
;MRNLLIDIGNSFVKVALHEDRKVIKEFKFDDLKIDEIVNIMKKYKVVNSALSNVSNPNHELEIILKDQTSFFSFKNDVKIPINSPYSLKEVGDDRLALILAAHDEFPNDNVLVVDMGTCITYDLKSSSNEYKAGGISPGLKMRIKSISDGAFKLKEINPEYPKSYIASDTKSSLEIGVILGIQHEIKGFISEYR
;
A
#
# COMPACT_ATOMS: atom_id res chain seq x y z
N MET A 1 20.33 11.74 10.04
CA MET A 1 20.51 10.27 10.12
C MET A 1 19.69 9.64 9.01
N ARG A 2 20.28 8.72 8.20
CA ARG A 2 19.57 8.17 7.02
C ARG A 2 18.88 6.88 7.34
N ASN A 3 17.61 6.82 6.97
CA ASN A 3 16.73 5.69 7.17
C ASN A 3 16.31 5.14 5.79
N LEU A 4 16.31 3.82 5.64
CA LEU A 4 15.84 3.13 4.45
C LEU A 4 14.52 2.43 4.76
N LEU A 5 13.48 2.80 4.05
CA LEU A 5 12.16 2.18 4.13
C LEU A 5 11.97 1.30 2.91
N ILE A 6 11.64 0.04 3.12
CA ILE A 6 11.46 -0.96 2.06
C ILE A 6 10.02 -1.48 2.17
N ASP A 7 9.27 -1.39 1.08
CA ASP A 7 7.93 -1.91 0.95
C ASP A 7 7.89 -2.96 -0.18
N ILE A 8 7.75 -4.22 0.20
CA ILE A 8 7.63 -5.36 -0.73
C ILE A 8 6.14 -5.67 -0.89
N GLY A 9 5.55 -5.06 -1.91
CA GLY A 9 4.18 -5.32 -2.32
C GLY A 9 4.06 -6.49 -3.32
N ASN A 10 2.83 -6.82 -3.68
CA ASN A 10 2.56 -7.90 -4.66
C ASN A 10 2.91 -7.52 -6.11
N SER A 11 3.01 -6.23 -6.44
CA SER A 11 3.27 -5.77 -7.81
C SER A 11 4.62 -5.11 -7.98
N PHE A 12 5.16 -4.51 -6.94
CA PHE A 12 6.41 -3.74 -6.98
C PHE A 12 7.11 -3.76 -5.64
N VAL A 13 8.43 -3.58 -5.67
CA VAL A 13 9.23 -3.23 -4.49
C VAL A 13 9.52 -1.73 -4.55
N LYS A 14 9.12 -1.03 -3.50
CA LYS A 14 9.38 0.42 -3.34
C LYS A 14 10.40 0.60 -2.23
N VAL A 15 11.35 1.48 -2.46
CA VAL A 15 12.39 1.80 -1.49
C VAL A 15 12.50 3.31 -1.36
N ALA A 16 12.38 3.82 -0.14
CA ALA A 16 12.51 5.24 0.12
C ALA A 16 13.68 5.50 1.08
N LEU A 17 14.51 6.46 0.73
CA LEU A 17 15.58 6.96 1.59
C LEU A 17 15.11 8.24 2.28
N HIS A 18 15.14 8.24 3.62
CA HIS A 18 14.72 9.35 4.45
C HIS A 18 15.90 9.95 5.22
N GLU A 19 15.90 11.27 5.35
CA GLU A 19 16.77 12.01 6.26
C GLU A 19 15.94 13.14 6.90
N ASP A 20 15.97 13.22 8.22
CA ASP A 20 15.27 14.27 9.00
C ASP A 20 13.78 14.43 8.62
N ARG A 21 13.06 13.31 8.59
CA ARG A 21 11.63 13.17 8.23
C ARG A 21 11.29 13.55 6.76
N LYS A 22 12.30 13.77 5.91
CA LYS A 22 12.08 14.06 4.49
C LYS A 22 12.53 12.90 3.62
N VAL A 23 11.72 12.57 2.61
CA VAL A 23 12.14 11.67 1.54
C VAL A 23 13.18 12.38 0.70
N ILE A 24 14.40 11.83 0.63
CA ILE A 24 15.48 12.38 -0.20
C ILE A 24 15.64 11.63 -1.51
N LYS A 25 15.19 10.38 -1.57
CA LYS A 25 15.19 9.60 -2.80
C LYS A 25 14.23 8.42 -2.73
N GLU A 26 13.63 8.10 -3.87
CA GLU A 26 12.78 6.93 -4.05
C GLU A 26 13.31 6.06 -5.17
N PHE A 27 13.10 4.75 -5.02
CA PHE A 27 13.41 3.73 -6.02
C PHE A 27 12.21 2.80 -6.14
N LYS A 28 11.98 2.29 -7.34
CA LYS A 28 10.93 1.33 -7.63
C LYS A 28 11.49 0.23 -8.50
N PHE A 29 11.22 -1.01 -8.13
CA PHE A 29 11.66 -2.20 -8.84
C PHE A 29 10.45 -3.08 -9.13
N ASP A 30 10.46 -3.76 -10.27
CA ASP A 30 9.43 -4.74 -10.61
C ASP A 30 9.58 -6.00 -9.72
N ASP A 31 10.82 -6.35 -9.37
CA ASP A 31 11.17 -7.47 -8.50
C ASP A 31 12.16 -7.06 -7.41
N LEU A 32 12.24 -7.88 -6.34
CA LEU A 32 13.21 -7.68 -5.27
C LEU A 32 14.64 -7.91 -5.80
N LYS A 33 15.47 -6.87 -5.70
CA LYS A 33 16.88 -6.87 -6.09
C LYS A 33 17.77 -6.58 -4.88
N ILE A 34 18.14 -7.62 -4.15
CA ILE A 34 18.89 -7.52 -2.89
C ILE A 34 20.20 -6.75 -3.09
N ASP A 35 20.96 -7.05 -4.14
CA ASP A 35 22.23 -6.36 -4.44
C ASP A 35 22.05 -4.85 -4.64
N GLU A 36 20.96 -4.43 -5.29
CA GLU A 36 20.67 -3.00 -5.46
C GLU A 36 20.33 -2.34 -4.12
N ILE A 37 19.58 -3.02 -3.25
CA ILE A 37 19.29 -2.53 -1.89
C ILE A 37 20.59 -2.39 -1.08
N VAL A 38 21.45 -3.39 -1.11
CA VAL A 38 22.78 -3.35 -0.44
C VAL A 38 23.64 -2.22 -0.98
N ASN A 39 23.64 -2.00 -2.30
CA ASN A 39 24.36 -0.90 -2.93
C ASN A 39 23.81 0.48 -2.50
N ILE A 40 22.48 0.61 -2.39
CA ILE A 40 21.83 1.81 -1.85
C ILE A 40 22.27 2.05 -0.41
N MET A 41 22.22 1.01 0.44
CA MET A 41 22.61 1.11 1.86
C MET A 41 24.06 1.61 2.00
N LYS A 42 24.99 1.03 1.27
CA LYS A 42 26.41 1.42 1.27
C LYS A 42 26.62 2.83 0.74
N LYS A 43 26.05 3.14 -0.43
CA LYS A 43 26.19 4.45 -1.11
C LYS A 43 25.70 5.60 -0.22
N TYR A 44 24.58 5.41 0.45
CA TYR A 44 23.94 6.45 1.24
C TYR A 44 24.27 6.36 2.73
N LYS A 45 25.12 5.41 3.15
CA LYS A 45 25.50 5.18 4.56
C LYS A 45 24.27 5.09 5.47
N VAL A 46 23.36 4.19 5.12
CA VAL A 46 22.12 3.94 5.84
C VAL A 46 22.44 3.43 7.25
N VAL A 47 21.75 3.97 8.25
CA VAL A 47 21.93 3.61 9.66
C VAL A 47 20.76 2.77 10.16
N ASN A 48 19.55 3.15 9.78
CA ASN A 48 18.33 2.44 10.19
C ASN A 48 17.60 1.91 8.95
N SER A 49 16.92 0.79 9.10
CA SER A 49 16.03 0.27 8.06
C SER A 49 14.71 -0.22 8.64
N ALA A 50 13.65 -0.11 7.84
CA ALA A 50 12.36 -0.71 8.12
C ALA A 50 11.86 -1.47 6.89
N LEU A 51 11.20 -2.60 7.13
CA LEU A 51 10.66 -3.47 6.10
C LEU A 51 9.17 -3.71 6.34
N SER A 52 8.38 -3.38 5.33
CA SER A 52 7.02 -3.86 5.12
C SER A 52 7.07 -4.95 4.05
N ASN A 53 6.46 -6.10 4.31
CA ASN A 53 6.42 -7.19 3.35
C ASN A 53 5.08 -7.93 3.40
N VAL A 54 4.28 -7.74 2.36
CA VAL A 54 2.98 -8.42 2.15
C VAL A 54 3.05 -9.49 1.05
N SER A 55 4.26 -9.81 0.60
CA SER A 55 4.56 -10.87 -0.37
C SER A 55 5.26 -12.06 0.33
N ASN A 56 5.96 -12.88 -0.44
CA ASN A 56 6.72 -14.00 0.11
C ASN A 56 7.82 -13.53 1.07
N PRO A 57 8.00 -14.18 2.23
CA PRO A 57 9.10 -13.87 3.16
C PRO A 57 10.45 -13.94 2.46
N ASN A 58 11.31 -12.94 2.69
CA ASN A 58 12.69 -12.97 2.21
C ASN A 58 13.66 -12.90 3.38
N HIS A 59 14.05 -14.08 3.87
CA HIS A 59 14.94 -14.21 5.02
C HIS A 59 16.35 -13.66 4.75
N GLU A 60 16.84 -13.77 3.50
CA GLU A 60 18.16 -13.25 3.14
C GLU A 60 18.22 -11.72 3.31
N LEU A 61 17.23 -11.00 2.78
CA LEU A 61 17.14 -9.54 2.96
C LEU A 61 17.04 -9.17 4.44
N GLU A 62 16.21 -9.86 5.22
CA GLU A 62 16.06 -9.57 6.65
C GLU A 62 17.37 -9.76 7.41
N ILE A 63 18.15 -10.83 7.12
CA ILE A 63 19.45 -11.08 7.74
C ILE A 63 20.40 -9.92 7.42
N ILE A 64 20.47 -9.50 6.16
CA ILE A 64 21.34 -8.40 5.72
C ILE A 64 20.96 -7.09 6.42
N LEU A 65 19.67 -6.79 6.51
CA LEU A 65 19.20 -5.57 7.17
C LEU A 65 19.54 -5.58 8.67
N LYS A 66 19.34 -6.70 9.36
CA LYS A 66 19.69 -6.89 10.78
C LYS A 66 21.19 -6.78 11.06
N ASP A 67 22.01 -7.27 10.15
CA ASP A 67 23.48 -7.25 10.30
C ASP A 67 24.06 -5.84 10.04
N GLN A 68 23.52 -5.11 9.08
CA GLN A 68 24.11 -3.86 8.58
C GLN A 68 23.43 -2.57 9.09
N THR A 69 22.27 -2.68 9.72
CA THR A 69 21.49 -1.50 10.19
C THR A 69 20.81 -1.78 11.52
N SER A 70 20.34 -0.70 12.17
CA SER A 70 19.31 -0.82 13.20
C SER A 70 17.98 -1.14 12.49
N PHE A 71 17.69 -2.44 12.37
CA PHE A 71 16.53 -2.94 11.63
C PHE A 71 15.27 -2.94 12.46
N PHE A 72 14.17 -2.51 11.86
CA PHE A 72 12.83 -2.51 12.44
C PHE A 72 11.88 -3.36 11.57
N SER A 73 11.14 -4.26 12.19
CA SER A 73 10.12 -5.08 11.54
C SER A 73 8.75 -4.78 12.13
N PHE A 74 7.75 -4.49 11.29
CA PHE A 74 6.39 -4.24 11.73
C PHE A 74 5.81 -5.43 12.51
N LYS A 75 6.09 -6.66 12.13
CA LYS A 75 5.54 -7.86 12.79
C LYS A 75 6.06 -8.10 14.20
N ASN A 76 7.29 -7.69 14.50
CA ASN A 76 7.98 -8.08 15.71
C ASN A 76 8.20 -6.93 16.69
N ASP A 77 8.33 -5.69 16.20
CA ASP A 77 8.89 -4.59 16.99
C ASP A 77 7.90 -3.47 17.30
N VAL A 78 6.66 -3.54 16.72
CA VAL A 78 5.72 -2.43 16.86
C VAL A 78 4.92 -2.51 18.14
N LYS A 79 5.18 -1.58 19.06
CA LYS A 79 4.16 -1.12 20.00
C LYS A 79 3.28 -0.11 19.27
N ILE A 80 2.17 -0.56 18.74
CA ILE A 80 1.24 0.29 18.00
C ILE A 80 0.46 1.12 19.03
N PRO A 81 0.53 2.46 19.00
CA PRO A 81 -0.17 3.33 19.94
C PRO A 81 -1.67 3.47 19.60
N ILE A 82 -2.24 2.44 19.01
CA ILE A 82 -3.62 2.40 18.50
C ILE A 82 -4.29 1.14 18.99
N ASN A 83 -5.45 1.29 19.60
CA ASN A 83 -6.28 0.15 20.01
C ASN A 83 -7.03 -0.41 18.80
N SER A 84 -7.23 -1.72 18.77
CA SER A 84 -8.01 -2.36 17.70
C SER A 84 -8.78 -3.57 18.23
N PRO A 85 -10.06 -3.73 17.88
CA PRO A 85 -10.79 -4.97 18.09
C PRO A 85 -10.32 -6.08 17.14
N TYR A 86 -9.65 -5.72 16.04
CA TYR A 86 -9.07 -6.63 15.06
C TYR A 86 -7.64 -7.01 15.46
N SER A 87 -7.27 -8.27 15.29
CA SER A 87 -5.92 -8.73 15.57
C SER A 87 -4.90 -8.05 14.65
N LEU A 88 -4.06 -7.19 15.20
CA LEU A 88 -3.06 -6.47 14.41
C LEU A 88 -2.03 -7.41 13.76
N LYS A 89 -1.89 -8.65 14.24
CA LYS A 89 -1.03 -9.67 13.62
C LYS A 89 -1.56 -10.18 12.29
N GLU A 90 -2.87 -10.00 12.05
CA GLU A 90 -3.54 -10.42 10.82
C GLU A 90 -3.65 -9.27 9.79
N VAL A 91 -3.33 -8.03 10.21
CA VAL A 91 -3.29 -6.88 9.32
C VAL A 91 -1.99 -6.88 8.55
N GLY A 92 -2.04 -6.57 7.26
CA GLY A 92 -0.85 -6.39 6.42
C GLY A 92 0.03 -5.24 6.94
N ASP A 93 1.34 -5.39 6.83
CA ASP A 93 2.31 -4.40 7.29
C ASP A 93 2.12 -3.04 6.58
N ASP A 94 1.72 -3.04 5.31
CA ASP A 94 1.37 -1.87 4.50
C ASP A 94 0.21 -1.07 5.12
N ARG A 95 -0.88 -1.75 5.49
CA ARG A 95 -2.05 -1.15 6.14
C ARG A 95 -1.69 -0.57 7.52
N LEU A 96 -0.90 -1.32 8.31
CA LEU A 96 -0.41 -0.84 9.60
C LEU A 96 0.46 0.40 9.46
N ALA A 97 1.37 0.43 8.49
CA ALA A 97 2.21 1.59 8.23
C ALA A 97 1.39 2.84 7.89
N LEU A 98 0.37 2.69 7.03
CA LEU A 98 -0.52 3.79 6.64
C LEU A 98 -1.35 4.31 7.82
N ILE A 99 -1.87 3.43 8.67
CA ILE A 99 -2.63 3.84 9.85
C ILE A 99 -1.74 4.53 10.89
N LEU A 100 -0.50 4.07 11.07
CA LEU A 100 0.46 4.75 11.94
C LEU A 100 0.84 6.14 11.40
N ALA A 101 1.01 6.28 10.09
CA ALA A 101 1.22 7.58 9.45
C ALA A 101 0.01 8.51 9.66
N ALA A 102 -1.21 8.00 9.49
CA ALA A 102 -2.43 8.76 9.76
C ALA A 102 -2.57 9.16 11.24
N HIS A 103 -2.10 8.31 12.18
CA HIS A 103 -2.07 8.65 13.60
C HIS A 103 -1.06 9.76 13.92
N ASP A 104 0.14 9.74 13.32
CA ASP A 104 1.17 10.75 13.54
C ASP A 104 0.77 12.12 12.93
N GLU A 105 0.15 12.10 11.74
CA GLU A 105 -0.20 13.32 11.00
C GLU A 105 -1.52 13.95 11.47
N PHE A 106 -2.49 13.12 11.85
CA PHE A 106 -3.84 13.54 12.26
C PHE A 106 -4.25 12.92 13.60
N PRO A 107 -3.55 13.25 14.72
CA PRO A 107 -3.73 12.54 16.00
C PRO A 107 -5.16 12.61 16.58
N ASN A 108 -5.86 13.71 16.36
CA ASN A 108 -7.17 14.00 16.96
C ASN A 108 -8.35 13.87 16.01
N ASP A 109 -8.13 13.41 14.76
CA ASP A 109 -9.16 13.34 13.74
C ASP A 109 -9.63 11.92 13.47
N ASN A 110 -10.85 11.79 12.95
CA ASN A 110 -11.28 10.57 12.28
C ASN A 110 -10.72 10.58 10.86
N VAL A 111 -9.94 9.57 10.51
CA VAL A 111 -9.25 9.47 9.22
C VAL A 111 -9.61 8.18 8.53
N LEU A 112 -10.17 8.27 7.33
CA LEU A 112 -10.28 7.15 6.41
C LEU A 112 -9.06 7.12 5.50
N VAL A 113 -8.27 6.07 5.63
CA VAL A 113 -7.14 5.78 4.74
C VAL A 113 -7.62 4.89 3.61
N VAL A 114 -7.41 5.32 2.37
CA VAL A 114 -7.71 4.54 1.17
C VAL A 114 -6.41 4.31 0.42
N ASP A 115 -5.93 3.08 0.40
CA ASP A 115 -4.79 2.70 -0.44
C ASP A 115 -5.27 2.07 -1.74
N MET A 116 -4.77 2.58 -2.87
CA MET A 116 -5.17 2.14 -4.21
C MET A 116 -3.99 1.49 -4.93
N GLY A 117 -3.75 0.24 -4.61
CA GLY A 117 -2.69 -0.59 -5.19
C GLY A 117 -3.24 -1.76 -6.02
N THR A 118 -2.64 -2.94 -5.82
CA THR A 118 -3.13 -4.21 -6.36
C THR A 118 -4.55 -4.51 -5.87
N CYS A 119 -4.78 -4.30 -4.57
CA CYS A 119 -6.11 -4.16 -3.98
C CYS A 119 -6.39 -2.71 -3.63
N ILE A 120 -7.64 -2.39 -3.33
CA ILE A 120 -8.05 -1.16 -2.67
C ILE A 120 -8.39 -1.54 -1.23
N THR A 121 -7.74 -0.90 -0.27
CA THR A 121 -8.03 -1.09 1.15
C THR A 121 -8.65 0.15 1.76
N TYR A 122 -9.51 -0.06 2.74
CA TYR A 122 -10.21 0.99 3.48
C TYR A 122 -9.95 0.78 4.96
N ASP A 123 -9.29 1.73 5.59
CA ASP A 123 -8.88 1.65 6.98
C ASP A 123 -9.26 2.92 7.73
N LEU A 124 -9.95 2.79 8.86
CA LEU A 124 -10.39 3.92 9.65
C LEU A 124 -9.56 4.04 10.94
N LYS A 125 -9.00 5.21 11.16
CA LYS A 125 -8.45 5.65 12.45
C LYS A 125 -9.43 6.63 13.08
N SER A 126 -9.89 6.35 14.32
CA SER A 126 -10.74 7.28 15.02
C SER A 126 -9.95 8.37 15.77
N SER A 127 -10.64 9.46 16.13
CA SER A 127 -10.10 10.51 17.00
C SER A 127 -9.72 10.01 18.41
N SER A 128 -10.29 8.88 18.84
CA SER A 128 -9.91 8.19 20.09
C SER A 128 -8.78 7.18 19.93
N ASN A 129 -8.04 7.23 18.82
CA ASN A 129 -6.94 6.32 18.51
C ASN A 129 -7.34 4.84 18.45
N GLU A 130 -8.50 4.56 17.87
CA GLU A 130 -8.90 3.21 17.52
C GLU A 130 -8.68 2.95 16.03
N TYR A 131 -8.08 1.82 15.72
CA TYR A 131 -8.03 1.30 14.35
C TYR A 131 -9.21 0.38 14.10
N LYS A 132 -9.99 0.67 13.09
CA LYS A 132 -11.10 -0.15 12.60
C LYS A 132 -10.78 -0.58 11.17
N ALA A 133 -10.45 -1.86 11.01
CA ALA A 133 -10.23 -2.42 9.69
C ALA A 133 -11.53 -2.37 8.88
N GLY A 134 -11.45 -1.80 7.70
CA GLY A 134 -12.55 -1.73 6.75
C GLY A 134 -12.44 -2.79 5.66
N GLY A 135 -12.91 -2.46 4.47
CA GLY A 135 -12.96 -3.37 3.32
C GLY A 135 -11.63 -3.58 2.62
N ILE A 136 -11.57 -4.67 1.86
CA ILE A 136 -10.56 -4.92 0.83
C ILE A 136 -11.31 -5.26 -0.44
N SER A 137 -10.99 -4.58 -1.54
CA SER A 137 -11.58 -4.84 -2.86
C SER A 137 -10.52 -4.91 -3.96
N PRO A 138 -10.83 -5.50 -5.12
CA PRO A 138 -9.88 -5.59 -6.21
C PRO A 138 -9.50 -4.20 -6.73
N GLY A 139 -8.20 -3.95 -6.97
CA GLY A 139 -7.71 -2.75 -7.61
C GLY A 139 -8.03 -2.69 -9.11
N LEU A 140 -7.73 -1.56 -9.74
CA LEU A 140 -8.07 -1.29 -11.14
C LEU A 140 -7.61 -2.39 -12.11
N LYS A 141 -6.34 -2.76 -12.04
CA LYS A 141 -5.78 -3.81 -12.92
C LYS A 141 -6.40 -5.18 -12.67
N MET A 142 -6.66 -5.53 -11.40
CA MET A 142 -7.31 -6.79 -11.05
C MET A 142 -8.74 -6.87 -11.62
N ARG A 143 -9.51 -5.79 -11.55
CA ARG A 143 -10.89 -5.75 -12.10
C ARG A 143 -10.88 -5.94 -13.61
N ILE A 144 -10.00 -5.22 -14.32
CA ILE A 144 -9.87 -5.35 -15.77
C ILE A 144 -9.46 -6.77 -16.16
N LYS A 145 -8.43 -7.30 -15.48
CA LYS A 145 -7.94 -8.64 -15.72
C LYS A 145 -9.02 -9.68 -15.43
N SER A 146 -9.76 -9.58 -14.33
CA SER A 146 -10.83 -10.53 -14.00
C SER A 146 -11.94 -10.54 -15.04
N ILE A 147 -12.27 -9.39 -15.65
CA ILE A 147 -13.25 -9.31 -16.73
C ILE A 147 -12.71 -10.01 -18.00
N SER A 148 -11.46 -9.75 -18.38
CA SER A 148 -10.85 -10.38 -19.57
C SER A 148 -10.67 -11.88 -19.41
N ASP A 149 -10.34 -12.35 -18.21
CA ASP A 149 -10.18 -13.79 -17.92
C ASP A 149 -11.54 -14.51 -17.86
N GLY A 150 -12.60 -13.81 -17.40
CA GLY A 150 -13.94 -14.39 -17.25
C GLY A 150 -14.85 -14.25 -18.48
N ALA A 151 -14.54 -13.36 -19.42
CA ALA A 151 -15.40 -13.08 -20.57
C ALA A 151 -14.64 -13.14 -21.90
N PHE A 152 -14.74 -14.27 -22.59
CA PHE A 152 -13.98 -14.59 -23.82
C PHE A 152 -13.92 -13.48 -24.89
N LYS A 153 -14.97 -12.65 -25.00
CA LYS A 153 -15.03 -11.56 -25.99
C LYS A 153 -14.45 -10.23 -25.49
N LEU A 154 -14.19 -10.10 -24.18
CA LEU A 154 -13.69 -8.86 -23.59
C LEU A 154 -12.18 -8.98 -23.40
N LYS A 155 -11.42 -8.24 -24.19
CA LYS A 155 -9.96 -8.21 -24.10
C LYS A 155 -9.52 -7.30 -22.97
N GLU A 156 -8.35 -7.57 -22.40
CA GLU A 156 -7.69 -6.65 -21.48
C GLU A 156 -7.42 -5.32 -22.18
N ILE A 157 -7.71 -4.22 -21.48
CA ILE A 157 -7.52 -2.86 -21.98
C ILE A 157 -6.54 -2.10 -21.09
N ASN A 158 -5.89 -1.10 -21.67
CA ASN A 158 -5.25 -0.05 -20.88
C ASN A 158 -6.29 1.07 -20.66
N PRO A 159 -6.84 1.22 -19.45
CA PRO A 159 -8.00 2.09 -19.21
C PRO A 159 -7.60 3.55 -19.11
N GLU A 160 -8.46 4.41 -19.64
CA GLU A 160 -8.41 5.85 -19.47
C GLU A 160 -9.63 6.33 -18.67
N TYR A 161 -9.52 7.50 -18.03
CA TYR A 161 -10.67 8.06 -17.30
C TYR A 161 -11.79 8.39 -18.28
N PRO A 162 -13.02 7.88 -18.07
CA PRO A 162 -14.11 8.06 -19.02
C PRO A 162 -14.55 9.51 -19.12
N LYS A 163 -14.76 9.97 -20.35
CA LYS A 163 -15.25 11.34 -20.65
C LYS A 163 -16.76 11.50 -20.49
N SER A 164 -17.49 10.41 -20.39
CA SER A 164 -18.96 10.35 -20.31
C SER A 164 -19.38 9.20 -19.41
N TYR A 165 -20.58 9.29 -18.83
CA TYR A 165 -21.26 8.20 -18.13
C TYR A 165 -22.01 7.26 -19.07
N ILE A 166 -22.04 7.57 -20.38
CA ILE A 166 -22.69 6.77 -21.42
C ILE A 166 -21.61 6.28 -22.37
N ALA A 167 -21.50 4.97 -22.53
CA ALA A 167 -20.52 4.34 -23.39
C ALA A 167 -20.92 4.45 -24.86
N SER A 168 -19.91 4.54 -25.74
CA SER A 168 -20.05 4.47 -27.21
C SER A 168 -19.52 3.18 -27.81
N ASP A 169 -18.75 2.42 -27.03
CA ASP A 169 -18.11 1.17 -27.47
C ASP A 169 -17.76 0.27 -26.26
N THR A 170 -17.24 -0.92 -26.52
CA THR A 170 -16.87 -1.88 -25.46
C THR A 170 -15.77 -1.35 -24.54
N LYS A 171 -14.76 -0.62 -25.08
CA LYS A 171 -13.67 -0.06 -24.26
C LYS A 171 -14.24 0.94 -23.27
N SER A 172 -15.02 1.91 -23.72
CA SER A 172 -15.65 2.92 -22.86
C SER A 172 -16.63 2.30 -21.86
N SER A 173 -17.33 1.21 -22.22
CA SER A 173 -18.16 0.46 -21.27
C SER A 173 -17.36 -0.14 -20.13
N LEU A 174 -16.20 -0.73 -20.42
CA LEU A 174 -15.29 -1.29 -19.41
C LEU A 174 -14.71 -0.18 -18.52
N GLU A 175 -14.28 0.93 -19.12
CA GLU A 175 -13.74 2.09 -18.39
C GLU A 175 -14.76 2.67 -17.42
N ILE A 176 -16.00 2.88 -17.87
CA ILE A 176 -17.11 3.36 -17.04
C ILE A 176 -17.36 2.37 -15.90
N GLY A 177 -17.56 1.10 -16.21
CA GLY A 177 -17.87 0.08 -15.21
C GLY A 177 -16.78 -0.08 -14.15
N VAL A 178 -15.53 -0.08 -14.55
CA VAL A 178 -14.41 -0.30 -13.63
C VAL A 178 -14.00 0.99 -12.90
N ILE A 179 -13.71 2.07 -13.63
CA ILE A 179 -13.17 3.30 -13.00
C ILE A 179 -14.25 4.04 -12.21
N LEU A 180 -15.42 4.27 -12.80
CA LEU A 180 -16.50 4.92 -12.05
C LEU A 180 -17.07 4.00 -10.98
N GLY A 181 -17.04 2.67 -11.18
CA GLY A 181 -17.36 1.69 -10.16
C GLY A 181 -16.48 1.86 -8.91
N ILE A 182 -15.16 1.94 -9.08
CA ILE A 182 -14.22 2.24 -7.99
C ILE A 182 -14.54 3.60 -7.35
N GLN A 183 -14.79 4.63 -8.14
CA GLN A 183 -15.13 5.95 -7.61
C GLN A 183 -16.40 5.94 -6.75
N HIS A 184 -17.43 5.22 -7.18
CA HIS A 184 -18.66 5.06 -6.41
C HIS A 184 -18.46 4.25 -5.15
N GLU A 185 -17.64 3.19 -5.22
CA GLU A 185 -17.28 2.38 -4.05
C GLU A 185 -16.58 3.24 -2.99
N ILE A 186 -15.56 4.03 -3.37
CA ILE A 186 -14.87 4.94 -2.44
C ILE A 186 -15.84 5.95 -1.83
N LYS A 187 -16.70 6.57 -2.65
CA LYS A 187 -17.72 7.52 -2.17
C LYS A 187 -18.70 6.84 -1.20
N GLY A 188 -19.08 5.60 -1.46
CA GLY A 188 -19.91 4.80 -0.58
C GLY A 188 -19.26 4.61 0.78
N PHE A 189 -18.02 4.14 0.83
CA PHE A 189 -17.28 3.98 2.09
C PHE A 189 -17.11 5.30 2.85
N ILE A 190 -16.80 6.41 2.16
CA ILE A 190 -16.73 7.73 2.80
C ILE A 190 -18.08 8.11 3.42
N SER A 191 -19.18 7.79 2.77
CA SER A 191 -20.53 8.09 3.28
C SER A 191 -20.88 7.25 4.51
N GLU A 192 -20.53 5.96 4.51
CA GLU A 192 -20.83 5.04 5.60
C GLU A 192 -19.98 5.30 6.87
N TYR A 193 -18.78 5.88 6.71
CA TYR A 193 -17.87 6.16 7.82
C TYR A 193 -18.00 7.60 8.38
N ARG A 194 -18.94 8.39 7.90
CA ARG A 194 -19.27 9.71 8.44
C ARG A 194 -20.25 9.62 9.58
#